data_3ea48401fb5bb92c41373fa48cbefecc
#
_entry.id   3ea48401fb5bb92c41373fa48cbefecc
#
_cell.length_a   1.000
_cell.length_b   1.000
_cell.length_c   1.000
_cell.angle_alpha   90.00
_cell.angle_beta   90.00
_cell.angle_gamma   90.00
#
_symmetry.space_group_name_H-M   'P 1'
#
loop_
_entity.id
_entity.type
_entity.pdbx_description
1 polymer ?
#
loop_
_entity_poly.entity_id
_entity_poly.type
_entity_poly.pdbx_seq_one_letter_code
_entity_poly.pdbx_strand_id
1 'polypeptide(L)'
;MGTYGEFTDIAALQDCHNPFDAFALHKAALIACGIIPAEGGSLNSITDRIGGLYLSTQMHNVPKGSGLGTSSILAGACVKALFKYFGLPCTEPDLYNHAMCMEQIMSTGGGWQDQVGGMTEGIKYITSAPGNRQILSVRHISVPEPALRELQERFALIYTGQRRLARNLLRDVVGRYLGNNPDSLYALEEIQRMAAMMVFELERGNIDGFAELLNKHWELSKMIDAGSTNTCIDQIFAAIEDLLDGKMICGAGGGGFLQVILKKNVTKEMLRERLHETFEDCGVDVWNCTLV
;
A
#
# COMPACT_ATOMS: atom_id res chain seq x y z
N MET A 1 21.69 4.27 11.04
CA MET A 1 22.76 3.67 10.24
C MET A 1 22.12 2.83 9.14
N GLY A 2 22.51 3.01 7.88
CA GLY A 2 22.04 2.18 6.76
C GLY A 2 22.67 0.80 6.79
N THR A 3 21.99 -0.22 6.23
CA THR A 3 22.56 -1.55 6.02
C THR A 3 23.30 -1.54 4.69
N TYR A 4 24.51 -2.10 4.65
CA TYR A 4 25.32 -2.25 3.45
C TYR A 4 25.57 -3.72 3.19
N GLY A 5 25.59 -4.14 1.93
CA GLY A 5 25.94 -5.49 1.49
C GLY A 5 26.64 -5.47 0.16
N GLU A 6 27.66 -6.32 0.00
CA GLU A 6 28.36 -6.53 -1.23
C GLU A 6 28.17 -7.99 -1.68
N PHE A 7 27.87 -8.18 -2.94
CA PHE A 7 27.56 -9.48 -3.52
C PHE A 7 28.49 -9.74 -4.70
N THR A 8 29.31 -10.77 -4.58
CA THR A 8 30.27 -11.21 -5.57
C THR A 8 29.92 -12.59 -6.15
N ASP A 9 28.79 -13.16 -5.72
CA ASP A 9 28.27 -14.43 -6.19
C ASP A 9 26.84 -14.28 -6.74
N ILE A 10 26.59 -14.90 -7.92
CA ILE A 10 25.30 -14.81 -8.60
C ILE A 10 24.18 -15.50 -7.79
N ALA A 11 24.48 -16.64 -7.15
CA ALA A 11 23.49 -17.37 -6.35
C ALA A 11 23.02 -16.53 -5.15
N ALA A 12 23.92 -15.80 -4.50
CA ALA A 12 23.58 -14.90 -3.42
C ALA A 12 22.68 -13.73 -3.87
N LEU A 13 22.82 -13.26 -5.12
CA LEU A 13 21.95 -12.26 -5.73
C LEU A 13 20.58 -12.83 -6.14
N GLN A 14 20.51 -14.12 -6.46
CA GLN A 14 19.28 -14.82 -6.85
C GLN A 14 18.44 -15.25 -5.64
N ASP A 15 19.01 -15.33 -4.45
CA ASP A 15 18.28 -15.64 -3.21
C ASP A 15 17.50 -14.41 -2.71
N CYS A 16 16.26 -14.29 -3.15
CA CYS A 16 15.33 -13.19 -2.79
C CYS A 16 14.20 -13.64 -1.89
N HIS A 17 14.09 -14.93 -1.57
CA HIS A 17 12.92 -15.50 -0.90
C HIS A 17 12.97 -15.35 0.62
N ASN A 18 14.14 -15.03 1.17
CA ASN A 18 14.29 -14.84 2.61
C ASN A 18 13.62 -13.52 3.06
N PRO A 19 12.57 -13.59 3.89
CA PRO A 19 11.86 -12.40 4.34
C PRO A 19 12.67 -11.49 5.27
N PHE A 20 13.75 -12.01 5.83
CA PHE A 20 14.64 -11.27 6.73
C PHE A 20 15.87 -10.68 6.01
N ASP A 21 16.00 -10.94 4.70
CA ASP A 21 17.08 -10.34 3.92
C ASP A 21 16.78 -8.87 3.67
N ALA A 22 17.63 -8.00 4.21
CA ALA A 22 17.53 -6.55 4.04
C ALA A 22 17.69 -6.11 2.58
N PHE A 23 18.22 -6.96 1.71
CA PHE A 23 18.50 -6.69 0.31
C PHE A 23 17.56 -7.40 -0.66
N ALA A 24 16.59 -8.17 -0.18
CA ALA A 24 15.66 -8.90 -1.03
C ALA A 24 15.02 -8.02 -2.11
N LEU A 25 14.61 -6.79 -1.76
CA LEU A 25 14.02 -5.83 -2.69
C LEU A 25 14.99 -5.46 -3.83
N HIS A 26 16.26 -5.18 -3.51
CA HIS A 26 17.27 -4.80 -4.49
C HIS A 26 17.60 -5.96 -5.43
N LYS A 27 17.74 -7.16 -4.87
CA LYS A 27 17.97 -8.39 -5.63
C LYS A 27 16.82 -8.71 -6.58
N ALA A 28 15.58 -8.64 -6.08
CA ALA A 28 14.37 -8.82 -6.88
C ALA A 28 14.26 -7.78 -8.01
N ALA A 29 14.68 -6.53 -7.77
CA ALA A 29 14.71 -5.50 -8.81
C ALA A 29 15.66 -5.84 -9.95
N LEU A 30 16.87 -6.37 -9.64
CA LEU A 30 17.82 -6.79 -10.67
C LEU A 30 17.30 -7.94 -11.52
N ILE A 31 16.59 -8.89 -10.91
CA ILE A 31 15.96 -10.01 -11.61
C ILE A 31 14.78 -9.53 -12.45
N ALA A 32 13.86 -8.80 -11.85
CA ALA A 32 12.65 -8.33 -12.51
C ALA A 32 12.96 -7.41 -13.70
N CYS A 33 14.02 -6.59 -13.61
CA CYS A 33 14.48 -5.74 -14.71
C CYS A 33 15.38 -6.47 -15.73
N GLY A 34 15.59 -7.79 -15.58
CA GLY A 34 16.39 -8.58 -16.53
C GLY A 34 17.91 -8.27 -16.53
N ILE A 35 18.41 -7.64 -15.46
CA ILE A 35 19.83 -7.32 -15.31
C ILE A 35 20.62 -8.58 -14.98
N ILE A 36 20.06 -9.41 -14.09
CA ILE A 36 20.56 -10.75 -13.79
C ILE A 36 19.48 -11.79 -14.11
N PRO A 37 19.84 -13.03 -14.50
CA PRO A 37 18.87 -14.09 -14.70
C PRO A 37 18.27 -14.53 -13.37
N ALA A 38 17.05 -15.10 -13.42
CA ALA A 38 16.38 -15.64 -12.22
C ALA A 38 17.11 -16.88 -11.67
N GLU A 39 17.73 -17.67 -12.55
CA GLU A 39 18.47 -18.89 -12.20
C GLU A 39 19.74 -19.00 -13.07
N GLY A 40 20.79 -19.56 -12.49
CA GLY A 40 22.05 -19.80 -13.17
C GLY A 40 22.75 -18.53 -13.64
N GLY A 41 23.65 -18.67 -14.62
CA GLY A 41 24.44 -17.56 -15.18
C GLY A 41 25.77 -17.33 -14.47
N SER A 42 26.51 -16.35 -14.96
CA SER A 42 27.82 -15.94 -14.42
C SER A 42 27.81 -14.45 -14.08
N LEU A 43 28.12 -14.12 -12.84
CA LEU A 43 28.24 -12.73 -12.41
C LEU A 43 29.36 -12.01 -13.17
N ASN A 44 30.48 -12.69 -13.43
CA ASN A 44 31.57 -12.09 -14.20
C ASN A 44 31.16 -11.68 -15.61
N SER A 45 30.40 -12.53 -16.31
CA SER A 45 29.88 -12.18 -17.65
C SER A 45 28.89 -10.98 -17.61
N ILE A 46 28.19 -10.79 -16.51
CA ILE A 46 27.30 -9.64 -16.33
C ILE A 46 28.13 -8.39 -16.03
N THR A 47 29.07 -8.47 -15.09
CA THR A 47 29.94 -7.34 -14.73
C THR A 47 30.88 -6.92 -15.85
N ASP A 48 31.35 -7.86 -16.70
CA ASP A 48 32.12 -7.54 -17.91
C ASP A 48 31.29 -6.68 -18.90
N ARG A 49 29.99 -6.88 -18.92
CA ARG A 49 29.08 -6.16 -19.83
C ARG A 49 28.63 -4.80 -19.29
N ILE A 50 28.28 -4.72 -18.00
CA ILE A 50 27.66 -3.52 -17.43
C ILE A 50 28.48 -2.83 -16.33
N GLY A 51 29.61 -3.40 -15.94
CA GLY A 51 30.38 -2.96 -14.78
C GLY A 51 29.76 -3.38 -13.44
N GLY A 52 30.38 -2.90 -12.36
CA GLY A 52 29.80 -3.01 -11.02
C GLY A 52 28.63 -2.04 -10.86
N LEU A 53 27.60 -2.47 -10.13
CA LEU A 53 26.40 -1.65 -9.87
C LEU A 53 26.25 -1.36 -8.37
N TYR A 54 26.01 -0.12 -8.03
CA TYR A 54 25.61 0.29 -6.68
C TYR A 54 24.16 0.75 -6.69
N LEU A 55 23.31 0.08 -5.90
CA LEU A 55 21.91 0.41 -5.75
C LEU A 55 21.57 0.69 -4.28
N SER A 56 21.04 1.87 -3.99
CA SER A 56 20.69 2.29 -2.65
C SER A 56 19.25 2.77 -2.59
N THR A 57 18.54 2.43 -1.52
CA THR A 57 17.19 2.93 -1.24
C THR A 57 17.13 3.56 0.14
N GLN A 58 16.36 4.63 0.25
CA GLN A 58 16.12 5.30 1.52
C GLN A 58 14.67 5.76 1.58
N MET A 59 14.05 5.57 2.74
CA MET A 59 12.74 6.14 3.05
C MET A 59 12.90 7.24 4.08
N HIS A 60 12.20 8.35 3.86
CA HIS A 60 12.15 9.46 4.80
C HIS A 60 10.75 9.60 5.36
N ASN A 61 10.66 9.80 6.67
CA ASN A 61 9.44 10.18 7.38
C ASN A 61 8.23 9.23 7.25
N VAL A 62 8.44 7.95 6.88
CA VAL A 62 7.37 6.94 6.88
C VAL A 62 7.85 5.69 7.60
N PRO A 63 7.12 5.20 8.62
CA PRO A 63 7.49 3.99 9.34
C PRO A 63 7.43 2.75 8.43
N LYS A 64 8.35 1.81 8.64
CA LYS A 64 8.25 0.48 8.00
C LYS A 64 6.98 -0.24 8.51
N GLY A 65 6.27 -0.91 7.62
CA GLY A 65 5.02 -1.60 7.96
C GLY A 65 3.86 -0.65 8.23
N SER A 66 3.88 0.52 7.59
CA SER A 66 2.87 1.56 7.73
C SER A 66 1.50 1.21 7.12
N GLY A 67 1.44 0.27 6.18
CA GLY A 67 0.22 0.00 5.39
C GLY A 67 -0.04 1.02 4.27
N LEU A 68 0.90 1.93 4.01
CA LEU A 68 0.78 2.96 2.95
C LEU A 68 1.44 2.54 1.63
N GLY A 69 1.54 1.26 1.33
CA GLY A 69 2.11 0.76 0.07
C GLY A 69 3.62 1.06 -0.13
N THR A 70 4.33 1.40 0.96
CA THR A 70 5.72 1.87 0.88
C THR A 70 6.71 0.87 0.28
N SER A 71 6.46 -0.43 0.43
CA SER A 71 7.27 -1.48 -0.21
C SER A 71 7.14 -1.40 -1.73
N SER A 72 5.91 -1.29 -2.22
CA SER A 72 5.59 -1.20 -3.65
C SER A 72 6.14 0.09 -4.27
N ILE A 73 6.06 1.21 -3.54
CA ILE A 73 6.65 2.50 -3.98
C ILE A 73 8.18 2.38 -4.10
N LEU A 74 8.85 1.75 -3.12
CA LEU A 74 10.29 1.50 -3.20
C LEU A 74 10.66 0.55 -4.35
N ALA A 75 9.84 -0.49 -4.59
CA ALA A 75 10.02 -1.38 -5.73
C ALA A 75 9.96 -0.60 -7.05
N GLY A 76 8.93 0.22 -7.25
CA GLY A 76 8.81 1.09 -8.42
C GLY A 76 9.96 2.09 -8.56
N ALA A 77 10.43 2.66 -7.46
CA ALA A 77 11.58 3.56 -7.46
C ALA A 77 12.87 2.85 -7.91
N CYS A 78 13.10 1.60 -7.46
CA CYS A 78 14.21 0.76 -7.93
C CYS A 78 14.10 0.50 -9.45
N VAL A 79 12.93 0.08 -9.92
CA VAL A 79 12.68 -0.17 -11.35
C VAL A 79 12.97 1.10 -12.17
N LYS A 80 12.38 2.23 -11.77
CA LYS A 80 12.57 3.51 -12.47
C LYS A 80 14.03 3.95 -12.50
N ALA A 81 14.75 3.77 -11.38
CA ALA A 81 16.18 4.09 -11.28
C ALA A 81 17.02 3.20 -12.23
N LEU A 82 16.76 1.90 -12.26
CA LEU A 82 17.46 0.95 -13.11
C LEU A 82 17.19 1.22 -14.60
N PHE A 83 15.93 1.42 -14.99
CA PHE A 83 15.58 1.76 -16.37
C PHE A 83 16.26 3.05 -16.81
N LYS A 84 16.24 4.08 -15.96
CA LYS A 84 16.93 5.35 -16.23
C LYS A 84 18.44 5.18 -16.35
N TYR A 85 19.07 4.39 -15.49
CA TYR A 85 20.49 4.13 -15.49
C TYR A 85 20.94 3.45 -16.77
N PHE A 86 20.17 2.48 -17.27
CA PHE A 86 20.46 1.76 -18.52
C PHE A 86 19.91 2.43 -19.79
N GLY A 87 19.32 3.63 -19.67
CA GLY A 87 18.76 4.35 -20.82
C GLY A 87 17.56 3.67 -21.46
N LEU A 88 16.82 2.86 -20.72
CA LEU A 88 15.65 2.13 -21.20
C LEU A 88 14.39 3.00 -21.04
N PRO A 89 13.43 2.94 -21.97
CA PRO A 89 12.13 3.60 -21.80
C PRO A 89 11.36 2.92 -20.65
N CYS A 90 10.67 3.72 -19.85
CA CYS A 90 9.90 3.24 -18.70
C CYS A 90 8.54 3.94 -18.69
N THR A 91 7.51 3.20 -19.01
CA THR A 91 6.11 3.65 -18.91
C THR A 91 5.53 3.31 -17.54
N GLU A 92 4.38 3.91 -17.19
CA GLU A 92 3.68 3.52 -15.94
C GLU A 92 3.33 2.03 -15.89
N PRO A 93 2.79 1.40 -16.97
CA PRO A 93 2.59 -0.05 -16.99
C PRO A 93 3.86 -0.87 -16.74
N ASP A 94 5.03 -0.40 -17.22
CA ASP A 94 6.30 -1.08 -16.94
C ASP A 94 6.62 -1.04 -15.45
N LEU A 95 6.41 0.10 -14.78
CA LEU A 95 6.59 0.23 -13.33
C LEU A 95 5.71 -0.75 -12.56
N TYR A 96 4.41 -0.81 -12.87
CA TYR A 96 3.47 -1.71 -12.19
C TYR A 96 3.86 -3.17 -12.37
N ASN A 97 4.11 -3.57 -13.61
CA ASN A 97 4.40 -4.96 -13.94
C ASN A 97 5.71 -5.43 -13.29
N HIS A 98 6.76 -4.61 -13.34
CA HIS A 98 8.05 -4.97 -12.73
C HIS A 98 7.96 -4.99 -11.19
N ALA A 99 7.29 -4.01 -10.58
CA ALA A 99 7.09 -3.99 -9.13
C ALA A 99 6.26 -5.18 -8.64
N MET A 100 5.23 -5.58 -9.37
CA MET A 100 4.47 -6.80 -9.10
C MET A 100 5.34 -8.06 -9.27
N CYS A 101 6.14 -8.14 -10.33
CA CYS A 101 7.08 -9.23 -10.54
C CYS A 101 8.06 -9.34 -9.36
N MET A 102 8.59 -8.23 -8.87
CA MET A 102 9.46 -8.21 -7.68
C MET A 102 8.77 -8.79 -6.45
N GLU A 103 7.51 -8.44 -6.20
CA GLU A 103 6.75 -8.98 -5.06
C GLU A 103 6.49 -10.48 -5.20
N GLN A 104 6.21 -10.97 -6.41
CA GLN A 104 6.09 -12.40 -6.66
C GLN A 104 7.41 -13.14 -6.45
N ILE A 105 8.53 -12.60 -6.94
CA ILE A 105 9.88 -13.14 -6.73
C ILE A 105 10.20 -13.21 -5.23
N MET A 106 9.87 -12.18 -4.46
CA MET A 106 10.06 -12.16 -3.01
C MET A 106 9.02 -12.99 -2.23
N SER A 107 8.04 -13.60 -2.90
CA SER A 107 6.97 -14.37 -2.28
C SER A 107 6.17 -13.60 -1.22
N THR A 108 5.98 -12.29 -1.42
CA THR A 108 5.21 -11.46 -0.49
C THR A 108 3.71 -11.64 -0.64
N GLY A 109 3.25 -12.12 -1.81
CA GLY A 109 1.85 -12.40 -2.11
C GLY A 109 0.96 -11.15 -2.24
N GLY A 110 1.56 -9.97 -2.41
CA GLY A 110 0.83 -8.72 -2.62
C GLY A 110 0.07 -8.70 -3.94
N GLY A 111 -1.02 -7.94 -3.98
CA GLY A 111 -1.79 -7.63 -5.19
C GLY A 111 -1.24 -6.39 -5.91
N TRP A 112 -1.96 -5.93 -6.94
CA TRP A 112 -1.57 -4.79 -7.78
C TRP A 112 -1.97 -3.42 -7.21
N GLN A 113 -2.78 -3.38 -6.16
CA GLN A 113 -3.40 -2.16 -5.64
C GLN A 113 -2.36 -1.12 -5.18
N ASP A 114 -1.38 -1.54 -4.38
CA ASP A 114 -0.37 -0.64 -3.83
C ASP A 114 0.61 -0.15 -4.91
N GLN A 115 0.93 -0.99 -5.92
CA GLN A 115 1.81 -0.61 -7.02
C GLN A 115 1.18 0.51 -7.85
N VAL A 116 -0.06 0.33 -8.29
CA VAL A 116 -0.75 1.35 -9.08
C VAL A 116 -1.07 2.57 -8.21
N GLY A 117 -1.59 2.33 -7.00
CA GLY A 117 -1.96 3.37 -6.05
C GLY A 117 -0.81 4.30 -5.70
N GLY A 118 0.39 3.76 -5.49
CA GLY A 118 1.56 4.51 -5.08
C GLY A 118 2.41 5.10 -6.22
N MET A 119 2.21 4.66 -7.47
CA MET A 119 3.04 5.07 -8.60
C MET A 119 2.33 5.96 -9.61
N THR A 120 1.01 6.09 -9.52
CA THR A 120 0.19 6.99 -10.32
C THR A 120 -0.33 8.13 -9.47
N GLU A 121 -0.26 9.35 -9.96
CA GLU A 121 -0.72 10.55 -9.25
C GLU A 121 -2.25 10.64 -9.19
N GLY A 122 -2.76 11.45 -8.29
CA GLY A 122 -4.17 11.84 -8.17
C GLY A 122 -5.10 10.78 -7.61
N ILE A 123 -6.37 11.12 -7.52
CA ILE A 123 -7.45 10.20 -7.12
C ILE A 123 -7.83 9.35 -8.33
N LYS A 124 -7.87 8.03 -8.15
CA LYS A 124 -8.04 7.10 -9.28
C LYS A 124 -8.92 5.91 -8.93
N TYR A 125 -9.62 5.43 -9.93
CA TYR A 125 -10.36 4.18 -9.90
C TYR A 125 -9.61 3.14 -10.74
N ILE A 126 -9.27 2.03 -10.12
CA ILE A 126 -8.44 0.99 -10.73
C ILE A 126 -9.25 -0.29 -10.79
N THR A 127 -9.27 -0.91 -11.96
CA THR A 127 -9.93 -2.20 -12.17
C THR A 127 -8.97 -3.17 -12.86
N SER A 128 -9.19 -4.47 -12.65
CA SER A 128 -8.48 -5.54 -13.33
C SER A 128 -9.47 -6.38 -14.14
N ALA A 129 -9.12 -6.65 -15.40
CA ALA A 129 -9.89 -7.59 -16.19
C ALA A 129 -9.74 -9.02 -15.62
N PRO A 130 -10.81 -9.86 -15.68
CA PRO A 130 -10.71 -11.26 -15.31
C PRO A 130 -9.85 -12.03 -16.32
N GLY A 131 -9.21 -13.11 -15.86
CA GLY A 131 -8.43 -14.01 -16.71
C GLY A 131 -7.02 -14.27 -16.22
N ASN A 132 -6.29 -15.12 -16.94
CA ASN A 132 -4.92 -15.51 -16.56
C ASN A 132 -3.88 -14.41 -16.82
N ARG A 133 -4.20 -13.45 -17.67
CA ARG A 133 -3.36 -12.27 -17.92
C ARG A 133 -3.99 -11.08 -17.22
N GLN A 134 -3.30 -10.52 -16.26
CA GLN A 134 -3.74 -9.31 -15.59
C GLN A 134 -3.67 -8.11 -16.53
N ILE A 135 -4.80 -7.43 -16.71
CA ILE A 135 -4.91 -6.19 -17.48
C ILE A 135 -5.53 -5.15 -16.55
N LEU A 136 -4.74 -4.15 -16.17
CA LEU A 136 -5.18 -3.08 -15.30
C LEU A 136 -5.72 -1.91 -16.13
N SER A 137 -6.83 -1.33 -15.68
CA SER A 137 -7.37 -0.08 -16.19
C SER A 137 -7.35 0.96 -15.08
N VAL A 138 -6.72 2.09 -15.33
CA VAL A 138 -6.60 3.20 -14.39
C VAL A 138 -7.38 4.39 -14.93
N ARG A 139 -8.38 4.86 -14.19
CA ARG A 139 -9.19 6.03 -14.53
C ARG A 139 -8.99 7.09 -13.44
N HIS A 140 -8.50 8.26 -13.81
CA HIS A 140 -8.45 9.40 -12.92
C HIS A 140 -9.87 9.91 -12.64
N ILE A 141 -10.13 10.24 -11.38
CA ILE A 141 -11.42 10.73 -10.90
C ILE A 141 -11.35 12.24 -10.78
N SER A 142 -12.29 12.94 -11.42
CA SER A 142 -12.43 14.39 -11.30
C SER A 142 -13.32 14.73 -10.11
N VAL A 143 -12.71 15.12 -9.01
CA VAL A 143 -13.46 15.62 -7.83
C VAL A 143 -13.64 17.13 -7.99
N PRO A 144 -14.86 17.68 -7.81
CA PRO A 144 -15.09 19.12 -7.85
C PRO A 144 -14.20 19.85 -6.83
N GLU A 145 -13.61 20.98 -7.23
CA GLU A 145 -12.65 21.73 -6.42
C GLU A 145 -13.14 22.06 -4.98
N PRO A 146 -14.42 22.47 -4.75
CA PRO A 146 -14.91 22.66 -3.40
C PRO A 146 -14.92 21.39 -2.55
N ALA A 147 -15.25 20.24 -3.17
CA ALA A 147 -15.27 18.94 -2.49
C ALA A 147 -13.86 18.43 -2.22
N LEU A 148 -12.92 18.69 -3.12
CA LEU A 148 -11.51 18.34 -2.91
C LEU A 148 -10.94 19.11 -1.71
N ARG A 149 -11.27 20.40 -1.59
CA ARG A 149 -10.89 21.20 -0.41
C ARG A 149 -11.55 20.65 0.87
N GLU A 150 -12.85 20.37 0.85
CA GLU A 150 -13.54 19.75 1.98
C GLU A 150 -12.89 18.40 2.36
N LEU A 151 -12.58 17.57 1.38
CA LEU A 151 -11.92 16.30 1.62
C LEU A 151 -10.53 16.51 2.24
N GLN A 152 -9.72 17.44 1.74
CA GLN A 152 -8.40 17.77 2.29
C GLN A 152 -8.47 18.26 3.74
N GLU A 153 -9.47 19.04 4.09
CA GLU A 153 -9.68 19.54 5.45
C GLU A 153 -10.09 18.44 6.42
N ARG A 154 -11.01 17.57 5.99
CA ARG A 154 -11.61 16.52 6.82
C ARG A 154 -10.82 15.20 6.83
N PHE A 155 -10.01 14.93 5.82
CA PHE A 155 -9.21 13.72 5.75
C PHE A 155 -8.00 13.80 6.69
N ALA A 156 -7.85 12.77 7.54
CA ALA A 156 -6.68 12.65 8.38
C ALA A 156 -6.14 11.21 8.38
N LEU A 157 -4.83 11.09 8.53
CA LEU A 157 -4.13 9.83 8.80
C LEU A 157 -3.71 9.79 10.26
N ILE A 158 -3.98 8.67 10.94
CA ILE A 158 -3.58 8.43 12.33
C ILE A 158 -2.61 7.25 12.33
N TYR A 159 -1.41 7.46 12.83
CA TYR A 159 -0.47 6.37 13.08
C TYR A 159 -0.84 5.67 14.39
N THR A 160 -0.97 4.35 14.36
CA THR A 160 -1.39 3.56 15.53
C THR A 160 -0.28 3.27 16.54
N GLY A 161 0.95 3.77 16.32
CA GLY A 161 2.12 3.40 17.12
C GLY A 161 2.62 1.97 16.85
N GLN A 162 1.86 1.16 16.12
CA GLN A 162 2.17 -0.25 15.87
C GLN A 162 2.69 -0.50 14.46
N ARG A 163 3.74 -1.32 14.37
CA ARG A 163 4.23 -1.85 13.09
C ARG A 163 3.58 -3.20 12.81
N ARG A 164 3.32 -3.46 11.55
CA ARG A 164 2.67 -4.68 11.14
C ARG A 164 3.50 -5.51 10.15
N LEU A 165 3.29 -6.85 10.18
CA LEU A 165 3.74 -7.81 9.17
C LEU A 165 2.53 -8.31 8.36
N ALA A 166 2.38 -7.84 7.11
CA ALA A 166 1.24 -8.12 6.24
C ALA A 166 1.07 -9.58 5.79
N ARG A 167 2.12 -10.41 5.90
CA ARG A 167 2.19 -11.72 5.25
C ARG A 167 1.11 -12.74 5.63
N ASN A 168 0.75 -12.82 6.91
CA ASN A 168 -0.18 -13.87 7.37
C ASN A 168 -1.63 -13.57 6.99
N LEU A 169 -2.02 -12.29 7.05
CA LEU A 169 -3.41 -11.87 6.76
C LEU A 169 -3.80 -12.13 5.31
N LEU A 170 -2.94 -11.79 4.34
CA LEU A 170 -3.21 -12.04 2.92
C LEU A 170 -3.36 -13.54 2.62
N ARG A 171 -2.56 -14.39 3.26
CA ARG A 171 -2.68 -15.85 3.11
C ARG A 171 -4.04 -16.36 3.59
N ASP A 172 -4.53 -15.87 4.72
CA ASP A 172 -5.80 -16.28 5.30
C ASP A 172 -6.99 -15.82 4.45
N VAL A 173 -6.93 -14.57 3.92
CA VAL A 173 -7.92 -14.05 2.96
C VAL A 173 -7.98 -14.91 1.70
N VAL A 174 -6.82 -15.20 1.10
CA VAL A 174 -6.73 -16.04 -0.10
C VAL A 174 -7.24 -17.45 0.20
N GLY A 175 -6.88 -18.02 1.35
CA GLY A 175 -7.36 -19.34 1.77
C GLY A 175 -8.88 -19.42 1.89
N ARG A 176 -9.52 -18.42 2.46
CA ARG A 176 -10.98 -18.32 2.56
C ARG A 176 -11.64 -18.16 1.19
N TYR A 177 -11.07 -17.32 0.33
CA TYR A 177 -11.55 -17.14 -1.05
C TYR A 177 -11.50 -18.44 -1.84
N LEU A 178 -10.35 -19.13 -1.85
CA LEU A 178 -10.17 -20.41 -2.54
C LEU A 178 -11.04 -21.54 -1.93
N GLY A 179 -11.31 -21.45 -0.63
CA GLY A 179 -12.22 -22.36 0.08
C GLY A 179 -13.71 -22.05 -0.13
N ASN A 180 -14.06 -21.08 -1.00
CA ASN A 180 -15.44 -20.65 -1.26
C ASN A 180 -16.20 -20.28 0.03
N ASN A 181 -15.55 -19.60 0.97
CA ASN A 181 -16.21 -19.13 2.19
C ASN A 181 -17.30 -18.09 1.82
N PRO A 182 -18.58 -18.31 2.17
CA PRO A 182 -19.68 -17.46 1.72
C PRO A 182 -19.56 -16.01 2.17
N ASP A 183 -19.13 -15.79 3.42
CA ASP A 183 -19.02 -14.45 4.00
C ASP A 183 -17.89 -13.67 3.32
N SER A 184 -16.76 -14.34 3.04
CA SER A 184 -15.63 -13.71 2.32
C SER A 184 -16.00 -13.37 0.89
N LEU A 185 -16.72 -14.26 0.17
CA LEU A 185 -17.17 -13.99 -1.19
C LEU A 185 -18.15 -12.82 -1.23
N TYR A 186 -19.15 -12.82 -0.34
CA TYR A 186 -20.10 -11.71 -0.20
C TYR A 186 -19.39 -10.39 0.08
N ALA A 187 -18.47 -10.37 1.05
CA ALA A 187 -17.76 -9.17 1.42
C ALA A 187 -16.89 -8.62 0.27
N LEU A 188 -16.21 -9.49 -0.49
CA LEU A 188 -15.42 -9.09 -1.65
C LEU A 188 -16.28 -8.50 -2.78
N GLU A 189 -17.45 -9.11 -3.07
CA GLU A 189 -18.41 -8.60 -4.04
C GLU A 189 -18.95 -7.21 -3.65
N GLU A 190 -19.31 -7.06 -2.37
CA GLU A 190 -19.79 -5.78 -1.84
C GLU A 190 -18.71 -4.70 -1.86
N ILE A 191 -17.46 -5.01 -1.51
CA ILE A 191 -16.32 -4.08 -1.60
C ILE A 191 -16.11 -3.64 -3.04
N GLN A 192 -16.16 -4.55 -4.00
CA GLN A 192 -16.05 -4.22 -5.43
C GLN A 192 -17.17 -3.26 -5.87
N ARG A 193 -18.40 -3.53 -5.46
CA ARG A 193 -19.55 -2.65 -5.76
C ARG A 193 -19.38 -1.27 -5.11
N MET A 194 -18.95 -1.23 -3.86
CA MET A 194 -18.74 0.04 -3.14
C MET A 194 -17.62 0.88 -3.75
N ALA A 195 -16.56 0.28 -4.30
CA ALA A 195 -15.54 1.05 -4.99
C ALA A 195 -16.12 1.92 -6.12
N ALA A 196 -17.05 1.37 -6.91
CA ALA A 196 -17.75 2.15 -7.94
C ALA A 196 -18.69 3.22 -7.35
N MET A 197 -19.35 2.93 -6.22
CA MET A 197 -20.19 3.91 -5.52
C MET A 197 -19.35 5.06 -4.93
N MET A 198 -18.17 4.76 -4.37
CA MET A 198 -17.24 5.78 -3.87
C MET A 198 -16.80 6.75 -4.98
N VAL A 199 -16.53 6.23 -6.18
CA VAL A 199 -16.25 7.07 -7.35
C VAL A 199 -17.41 8.03 -7.62
N PHE A 200 -18.63 7.50 -7.67
CA PHE A 200 -19.82 8.32 -7.92
C PHE A 200 -20.02 9.41 -6.85
N GLU A 201 -19.80 9.09 -5.58
CA GLU A 201 -19.89 10.08 -4.50
C GLU A 201 -18.83 11.18 -4.62
N LEU A 202 -17.59 10.81 -4.94
CA LEU A 202 -16.50 11.77 -5.13
C LEU A 202 -16.71 12.66 -6.36
N GLU A 203 -17.14 12.10 -7.50
CA GLU A 203 -17.38 12.87 -8.74
C GLU A 203 -18.51 13.87 -8.61
N ARG A 204 -19.53 13.58 -7.78
CA ARG A 204 -20.61 14.54 -7.49
C ARG A 204 -20.33 15.45 -6.29
N GLY A 205 -19.16 15.30 -5.64
CA GLY A 205 -18.74 16.13 -4.52
C GLY A 205 -19.41 15.81 -3.19
N ASN A 206 -19.96 14.61 -3.01
CA ASN A 206 -20.63 14.19 -1.78
C ASN A 206 -19.65 13.50 -0.82
N ILE A 207 -18.90 14.28 -0.03
CA ILE A 207 -17.92 13.73 0.91
C ILE A 207 -18.57 12.96 2.06
N ASP A 208 -19.78 13.35 2.48
CA ASP A 208 -20.52 12.64 3.53
C ASP A 208 -20.90 11.23 3.05
N GLY A 209 -21.41 11.08 1.82
CA GLY A 209 -21.71 9.78 1.23
C GLY A 209 -20.45 8.91 1.03
N PHE A 210 -19.33 9.52 0.68
CA PHE A 210 -18.03 8.83 0.62
C PHE A 210 -17.61 8.31 2.02
N ALA A 211 -17.78 9.13 3.07
CA ALA A 211 -17.46 8.75 4.45
C ALA A 211 -18.34 7.56 4.94
N GLU A 212 -19.62 7.55 4.62
CA GLU A 212 -20.50 6.42 4.92
C GLU A 212 -20.05 5.12 4.23
N LEU A 213 -19.60 5.21 2.98
CA LEU A 213 -19.08 4.06 2.25
C LEU A 213 -17.77 3.55 2.85
N LEU A 214 -16.90 4.43 3.36
CA LEU A 214 -15.69 4.01 4.10
C LEU A 214 -16.05 3.17 5.34
N ASN A 215 -17.05 3.60 6.12
CA ASN A 215 -17.52 2.84 7.29
C ASN A 215 -18.03 1.44 6.89
N LYS A 216 -18.84 1.36 5.83
CA LYS A 216 -19.34 0.07 5.32
C LYS A 216 -18.20 -0.81 4.83
N HIS A 217 -17.25 -0.24 4.12
CA HIS A 217 -16.05 -0.97 3.65
C HIS A 217 -15.25 -1.52 4.84
N TRP A 218 -15.09 -0.73 5.92
CA TRP A 218 -14.41 -1.17 7.13
C TRP A 218 -15.08 -2.40 7.78
N GLU A 219 -16.41 -2.41 7.89
CA GLU A 219 -17.15 -3.57 8.40
C GLU A 219 -16.93 -4.81 7.53
N LEU A 220 -16.97 -4.66 6.21
CA LEU A 220 -16.72 -5.78 5.29
C LEU A 220 -15.26 -6.26 5.35
N SER A 221 -14.30 -5.37 5.54
CA SER A 221 -12.88 -5.76 5.72
C SER A 221 -12.68 -6.66 6.93
N LYS A 222 -13.38 -6.38 8.04
CA LYS A 222 -13.38 -7.23 9.24
C LYS A 222 -14.06 -8.59 9.02
N MET A 223 -15.04 -8.66 8.11
CA MET A 223 -15.65 -9.94 7.71
C MET A 223 -14.69 -10.80 6.88
N ILE A 224 -13.91 -10.18 5.99
CA ILE A 224 -12.90 -10.90 5.19
C ILE A 224 -11.82 -11.46 6.11
N ASP A 225 -11.33 -10.65 7.03
CA ASP A 225 -10.30 -11.06 7.98
C ASP A 225 -10.45 -10.33 9.33
N ALA A 226 -10.76 -11.11 10.38
CA ALA A 226 -10.84 -10.59 11.75
C ALA A 226 -9.53 -9.97 12.24
N GLY A 227 -8.38 -10.38 11.70
CA GLY A 227 -7.07 -9.78 11.98
C GLY A 227 -6.85 -8.40 11.35
N SER A 228 -7.78 -7.90 10.54
CA SER A 228 -7.76 -6.51 10.04
C SER A 228 -7.82 -5.49 11.17
N THR A 229 -8.48 -5.83 12.29
CA THR A 229 -8.47 -5.02 13.51
C THR A 229 -7.75 -5.70 14.67
N ASN A 230 -7.54 -4.97 15.75
CA ASN A 230 -7.08 -5.47 17.04
C ASN A 230 -7.53 -4.50 18.15
N THR A 231 -7.33 -4.90 19.41
CA THR A 231 -7.77 -4.11 20.59
C THR A 231 -7.27 -2.67 20.56
N CYS A 232 -6.04 -2.42 20.13
CA CYS A 232 -5.49 -1.06 20.06
C CYS A 232 -6.22 -0.21 19.00
N ILE A 233 -6.47 -0.76 17.80
CA ILE A 233 -7.20 -0.08 16.73
C ILE A 233 -8.63 0.23 17.18
N ASP A 234 -9.29 -0.75 17.81
CA ASP A 234 -10.66 -0.59 18.30
C ASP A 234 -10.74 0.48 19.40
N GLN A 235 -9.76 0.53 20.30
CA GLN A 235 -9.66 1.58 21.33
C GLN A 235 -9.42 2.97 20.73
N ILE A 236 -8.56 3.07 19.70
CA ILE A 236 -8.32 4.35 19.00
C ILE A 236 -9.63 4.84 18.38
N PHE A 237 -10.32 3.98 17.60
CA PHE A 237 -11.59 4.37 16.99
C PHE A 237 -12.66 4.71 18.03
N ALA A 238 -12.76 3.96 19.13
CA ALA A 238 -13.72 4.25 20.19
C ALA A 238 -13.47 5.60 20.87
N ALA A 239 -12.21 6.00 21.05
CA ALA A 239 -11.84 7.27 21.69
C ALA A 239 -12.19 8.51 20.86
N ILE A 240 -12.35 8.34 19.54
CA ILE A 240 -12.56 9.45 18.59
C ILE A 240 -13.86 9.31 17.78
N GLU A 241 -14.71 8.34 18.08
CA GLU A 241 -15.93 8.02 17.30
C GLU A 241 -16.85 9.24 17.15
N ASP A 242 -16.96 10.05 18.20
CA ASP A 242 -17.76 11.27 18.21
C ASP A 242 -17.23 12.38 17.26
N LEU A 243 -15.98 12.26 16.82
CA LEU A 243 -15.30 13.21 15.92
C LEU A 243 -15.39 12.80 14.43
N LEU A 244 -15.84 11.57 14.13
CA LEU A 244 -15.73 10.97 12.80
C LEU A 244 -17.07 10.87 12.07
N ASP A 245 -17.04 11.08 10.75
CA ASP A 245 -18.08 10.67 9.80
C ASP A 245 -17.68 9.41 9.03
N GLY A 246 -16.37 9.18 8.85
CA GLY A 246 -15.85 7.99 8.16
C GLY A 246 -14.54 7.49 8.76
N LYS A 247 -14.34 6.17 8.73
CA LYS A 247 -13.13 5.52 9.26
C LYS A 247 -12.82 4.23 8.52
N MET A 248 -11.53 3.96 8.38
CA MET A 248 -11.00 2.71 7.82
C MET A 248 -9.51 2.58 8.15
N ILE A 249 -8.98 1.37 8.08
CA ILE A 249 -7.53 1.14 8.17
C ILE A 249 -6.89 1.20 6.78
N CYS A 250 -5.64 1.66 6.71
CA CYS A 250 -4.86 1.62 5.49
C CYS A 250 -4.24 0.23 5.27
N GLY A 251 -4.29 -0.24 4.04
CA GLY A 251 -3.75 -1.55 3.66
C GLY A 251 -4.56 -2.71 4.26
N ALA A 252 -3.91 -3.85 4.44
CA ALA A 252 -4.60 -5.06 4.86
C ALA A 252 -4.99 -5.11 6.37
N GLY A 253 -4.71 -4.08 7.19
CA GLY A 253 -5.14 -3.97 8.61
C GLY A 253 -4.12 -4.47 9.66
N GLY A 254 -4.52 -4.57 10.92
CA GLY A 254 -3.70 -5.07 12.03
C GLY A 254 -2.64 -4.10 12.59
N GLY A 255 -2.58 -2.84 12.14
CA GLY A 255 -1.63 -1.81 12.56
C GLY A 255 -1.27 -0.85 11.42
N GLY A 256 -0.30 0.02 11.64
CA GLY A 256 0.10 1.04 10.67
C GLY A 256 -0.74 2.30 10.75
N PHE A 257 -1.37 2.72 9.66
CA PHE A 257 -2.19 3.92 9.59
C PHE A 257 -3.67 3.63 9.51
N LEU A 258 -4.44 4.48 10.17
CA LEU A 258 -5.89 4.61 10.01
C LEU A 258 -6.17 5.84 9.15
N GLN A 259 -7.15 5.76 8.28
CA GLN A 259 -7.69 6.91 7.55
C GLN A 259 -9.08 7.25 8.08
N VAL A 260 -9.32 8.52 8.30
CA VAL A 260 -10.57 9.02 8.84
C VAL A 260 -11.07 10.25 8.08
N ILE A 261 -12.39 10.41 8.04
CA ILE A 261 -13.05 11.63 7.60
C ILE A 261 -13.67 12.26 8.84
N LEU A 262 -13.21 13.45 9.21
CA LEU A 262 -13.68 14.21 10.35
C LEU A 262 -15.08 14.78 10.08
N LYS A 263 -15.86 15.02 11.13
CA LYS A 263 -17.08 15.82 11.07
C LYS A 263 -16.76 17.25 10.66
N LYS A 264 -17.71 17.93 10.03
CA LYS A 264 -17.53 19.28 9.45
C LYS A 264 -17.01 20.35 10.44
N ASN A 265 -17.29 20.19 11.72
CA ASN A 265 -16.87 21.16 12.76
C ASN A 265 -15.66 20.67 13.58
N VAL A 266 -14.99 19.61 13.14
CA VAL A 266 -13.85 19.03 13.83
C VAL A 266 -12.58 19.33 13.04
N THR A 267 -11.54 19.81 13.72
CA THR A 267 -10.23 20.08 13.12
C THR A 267 -9.25 18.94 13.43
N LYS A 268 -8.16 18.89 12.63
CA LYS A 268 -7.07 17.91 12.86
C LYS A 268 -6.36 18.16 14.21
N GLU A 269 -6.36 19.41 14.69
CA GLU A 269 -5.83 19.79 16.00
C GLU A 269 -6.68 19.18 17.13
N MET A 270 -8.01 19.32 17.07
CA MET A 270 -8.92 18.70 18.03
C MET A 270 -8.75 17.17 18.07
N LEU A 271 -8.60 16.55 16.90
CA LEU A 271 -8.30 15.11 16.79
C LEU A 271 -6.98 14.76 17.49
N ARG A 272 -5.92 15.53 17.21
CA ARG A 272 -4.60 15.31 17.81
C ARG A 272 -4.64 15.47 19.34
N GLU A 273 -5.28 16.51 19.85
CA GLU A 273 -5.46 16.74 21.28
C GLU A 273 -6.16 15.56 21.96
N ARG A 274 -7.28 15.08 21.40
CA ARG A 274 -8.02 13.91 21.91
C ARG A 274 -7.16 12.65 21.94
N LEU A 275 -6.37 12.40 20.89
CA LEU A 275 -5.49 11.24 20.82
C LEU A 275 -4.35 11.33 21.85
N HIS A 276 -3.73 12.50 22.01
CA HIS A 276 -2.67 12.70 23.00
C HIS A 276 -3.19 12.58 24.43
N GLU A 277 -4.35 13.14 24.74
CA GLU A 277 -4.98 13.00 26.07
C GLU A 277 -5.32 11.54 26.42
N THR A 278 -5.68 10.73 25.40
CA THR A 278 -6.13 9.34 25.63
C THR A 278 -4.97 8.34 25.61
N PHE A 279 -3.97 8.55 24.76
CA PHE A 279 -2.92 7.55 24.49
C PHE A 279 -1.52 8.00 24.91
N GLU A 280 -1.35 9.23 25.41
CA GLU A 280 -0.08 9.79 25.89
C GLU A 280 1.13 9.35 25.04
N ASP A 281 2.07 8.58 25.64
CA ASP A 281 3.31 8.14 25.00
C ASP A 281 3.20 6.82 24.19
N CYS A 282 2.00 6.39 23.83
CA CYS A 282 1.80 5.15 23.05
C CYS A 282 2.23 5.25 21.56
N GLY A 283 2.67 6.43 21.13
CA GLY A 283 3.09 6.69 19.76
C GLY A 283 1.94 6.82 18.76
N VAL A 284 0.70 6.97 19.26
CA VAL A 284 -0.48 7.28 18.43
C VAL A 284 -0.50 8.77 18.13
N ASP A 285 -0.51 9.14 16.85
CA ASP A 285 -0.50 10.57 16.46
C ASP A 285 -1.13 10.78 15.09
N VAL A 286 -1.61 12.02 14.86
CA VAL A 286 -2.09 12.49 13.56
C VAL A 286 -0.90 12.81 12.66
N TRP A 287 -0.86 12.16 11.50
CA TRP A 287 0.21 12.36 10.52
C TRP A 287 -0.17 13.42 9.49
N ASN A 288 0.76 14.33 9.21
CA ASN A 288 0.53 15.34 8.19
C ASN A 288 0.51 14.70 6.79
N CYS A 289 -0.56 14.91 6.06
CA CYS A 289 -0.73 14.43 4.69
C CYS A 289 -1.41 15.48 3.82
N THR A 290 -1.10 15.45 2.53
CA THR A 290 -1.74 16.29 1.51
C THR A 290 -2.28 15.38 0.41
N LEU A 291 -3.52 15.62 0.00
CA LEU A 291 -4.12 14.98 -1.17
C LEU A 291 -3.71 15.77 -2.42
N VAL A 292 -3.13 15.08 -3.40
CA VAL A 292 -2.62 15.65 -4.66
C VAL A 292 -3.14 14.89 -5.86
#